data_87d770368b4aefc5d16b692c1c2453e8
#
_entry.id   87d770368b4aefc5d16b692c1c2453e8
#
_cell.length_a   1.000
_cell.length_b   1.000
_cell.length_c   1.000
_cell.angle_alpha   90.00
_cell.angle_beta   90.00
_cell.angle_gamma   90.00
#
_symmetry.space_group_name_H-M   'P 1'
#
loop_
_entity.id
_entity.type
_entity.pdbx_description
1 polymer ?
#
loop_
_entity_poly.entity_id
_entity_poly.type
_entity_poly.pdbx_seq_one_letter_code
_entity_poly.pdbx_strand_id
1 'polypeptide(L)'
;MNTTTVRVLYIDDEENNLHAFKASFRRQYEIYTAISAAEGLKILENVPVNVIIADQKMPGMTGVEFFKSIINTYPDPIRILLTGYTDIEALADAINHGDIYRYITKPWNDLELHNSIKNAYDAYKAKIDLRNKIAELEKTNDELNRFIYSISHELRAPLVSVLGIVNLVKMEDLYDSSGEYWSLIETCSNKLDYYIQKTLQYYKNNKTATDLSSINFKKLITELIELYTYTDKSTNFIVNIEQNEEFIGDAFRIEVILGNLISNAIKYQNVNEENKRVSINISVTSYGADISINDNGVGILNEHLEKIFTQFFKGKNQHGSGLGLFIVKEALTKIHGKIEVSSNVIDGTTFKITIPNAKFDKETK
;
A
#
# COMPACT_ATOMS: atom_id res chain seq x y z
N MET A 1 15.86 -12.67 16.48
CA MET A 1 15.02 -13.69 15.80
C MET A 1 13.85 -14.01 16.69
N ASN A 2 12.66 -13.51 16.41
CA ASN A 2 11.44 -13.92 17.14
C ASN A 2 11.14 -15.36 16.73
N THR A 3 11.50 -16.31 17.57
CA THR A 3 11.08 -17.72 17.42
C THR A 3 9.59 -17.78 17.71
N THR A 4 8.78 -17.70 16.66
CA THR A 4 7.33 -17.92 16.77
C THR A 4 7.12 -19.35 17.26
N THR A 5 6.67 -19.52 18.50
CA THR A 5 6.45 -20.84 19.09
C THR A 5 5.29 -21.52 18.36
N VAL A 6 5.51 -22.73 17.87
CA VAL A 6 4.49 -23.52 17.15
C VAL A 6 3.46 -24.03 18.14
N ARG A 7 2.18 -23.72 17.90
CA ARG A 7 1.05 -24.14 18.75
C ARG A 7 0.39 -25.37 18.20
N VAL A 8 0.37 -26.42 18.98
CA VAL A 8 -0.18 -27.72 18.63
C VAL A 8 -1.31 -28.07 19.57
N LEU A 9 -2.48 -28.37 19.02
CA LEU A 9 -3.61 -28.95 19.77
C LEU A 9 -3.62 -30.45 19.55
N TYR A 10 -3.55 -31.24 20.62
CA TYR A 10 -3.69 -32.68 20.59
C TYR A 10 -4.95 -33.13 21.31
N ILE A 11 -5.77 -33.93 20.61
CA ILE A 11 -7.07 -34.43 21.09
C ILE A 11 -7.04 -35.96 21.13
N ASP A 12 -7.25 -36.54 22.28
CA ASP A 12 -7.26 -37.99 22.52
C ASP A 12 -8.06 -38.25 23.80
N ASP A 13 -8.95 -39.24 23.80
CA ASP A 13 -9.80 -39.55 24.95
C ASP A 13 -9.03 -40.27 26.08
N GLU A 14 -7.83 -40.77 25.82
CA GLU A 14 -6.95 -41.36 26.79
C GLU A 14 -5.99 -40.33 27.41
N GLU A 15 -6.19 -39.97 28.70
CA GLU A 15 -5.33 -39.02 29.40
C GLU A 15 -3.84 -39.41 29.38
N ASN A 16 -3.54 -40.70 29.41
CA ASN A 16 -2.16 -41.21 29.34
C ASN A 16 -1.47 -40.79 28.04
N ASN A 17 -2.18 -40.83 26.90
CA ASN A 17 -1.66 -40.41 25.60
C ASN A 17 -1.39 -38.89 25.58
N LEU A 18 -2.31 -38.09 26.15
CA LEU A 18 -2.14 -36.64 26.29
C LEU A 18 -0.91 -36.29 27.13
N HIS A 19 -0.73 -36.96 28.25
CA HIS A 19 0.43 -36.76 29.15
C HIS A 19 1.74 -37.16 28.47
N ALA A 20 1.78 -38.31 27.80
CA ALA A 20 2.96 -38.79 27.08
C ALA A 20 3.36 -37.82 25.95
N PHE A 21 2.40 -37.42 25.13
CA PHE A 21 2.63 -36.44 24.07
C PHE A 21 3.19 -35.11 24.59
N LYS A 22 2.54 -34.55 25.63
CA LYS A 22 2.99 -33.30 26.27
C LYS A 22 4.38 -33.41 26.87
N ALA A 23 4.71 -34.55 27.49
CA ALA A 23 6.05 -34.79 28.05
C ALA A 23 7.12 -34.83 26.97
N SER A 24 6.86 -35.52 25.83
CA SER A 24 7.81 -35.63 24.70
C SER A 24 8.06 -34.32 24.00
N PHE A 25 7.03 -33.47 23.80
CA PHE A 25 7.10 -32.34 22.86
C PHE A 25 7.05 -30.93 23.48
N ARG A 26 6.78 -30.75 24.78
CA ARG A 26 6.64 -29.46 25.49
C ARG A 26 7.87 -28.53 25.39
N ARG A 27 9.06 -29.06 25.10
CA ARG A 27 10.28 -28.26 24.93
C ARG A 27 10.41 -27.62 23.55
N GLN A 28 9.65 -28.16 22.58
CA GLN A 28 9.74 -27.79 21.16
C GLN A 28 8.52 -27.02 20.70
N TYR A 29 7.35 -27.30 21.30
CA TYR A 29 6.06 -26.77 20.91
C TYR A 29 5.27 -26.26 22.12
N GLU A 30 4.40 -25.29 21.88
CA GLU A 30 3.35 -24.88 22.82
C GLU A 30 2.16 -25.84 22.66
N ILE A 31 1.94 -26.72 23.63
CA ILE A 31 1.00 -27.85 23.49
C ILE A 31 -0.26 -27.57 24.29
N TYR A 32 -1.37 -27.66 23.61
CA TYR A 32 -2.73 -27.69 24.14
C TYR A 32 -3.26 -29.09 24.01
N THR A 33 -3.94 -29.59 25.04
CA THR A 33 -4.50 -30.96 25.09
C THR A 33 -5.97 -30.93 25.38
N ALA A 34 -6.76 -31.82 24.79
CA ALA A 34 -8.19 -31.97 25.00
C ALA A 34 -8.56 -33.46 25.08
N ILE A 35 -9.43 -33.81 26.02
CA ILE A 35 -9.91 -35.19 26.18
C ILE A 35 -11.11 -35.53 25.30
N SER A 36 -11.59 -34.58 24.53
CA SER A 36 -12.72 -34.78 23.62
C SER A 36 -12.74 -33.72 22.50
N ALA A 37 -13.47 -33.99 21.43
CA ALA A 37 -13.75 -33.04 20.36
C ALA A 37 -14.38 -31.72 20.86
N ALA A 38 -15.29 -31.81 21.88
CA ALA A 38 -15.96 -30.66 22.45
C ALA A 38 -14.99 -29.72 23.20
N GLU A 39 -14.02 -30.29 23.92
CA GLU A 39 -12.97 -29.52 24.59
C GLU A 39 -11.98 -28.93 23.56
N GLY A 40 -11.65 -29.69 22.54
CA GLY A 40 -10.84 -29.21 21.41
C GLY A 40 -11.43 -27.98 20.74
N LEU A 41 -12.75 -27.95 20.50
CA LEU A 41 -13.46 -26.77 19.98
C LEU A 41 -13.32 -25.54 20.89
N LYS A 42 -13.48 -25.69 22.21
CA LYS A 42 -13.32 -24.59 23.18
C LYS A 42 -11.90 -23.99 23.14
N ILE A 43 -10.89 -24.83 22.91
CA ILE A 43 -9.50 -24.36 22.78
C ILE A 43 -9.34 -23.57 21.48
N LEU A 44 -9.90 -24.05 20.38
CA LEU A 44 -9.81 -23.36 19.07
C LEU A 44 -10.51 -22.00 19.07
N GLU A 45 -11.56 -21.81 19.88
CA GLU A 45 -12.23 -20.52 20.05
C GLU A 45 -11.32 -19.45 20.71
N ASN A 46 -10.39 -19.88 21.56
CA ASN A 46 -9.59 -18.96 22.38
C ASN A 46 -8.10 -18.90 21.98
N VAL A 47 -7.62 -19.90 21.23
CA VAL A 47 -6.19 -20.03 20.92
C VAL A 47 -5.99 -20.19 19.41
N PRO A 48 -5.16 -19.35 18.77
CA PRO A 48 -4.79 -19.53 17.37
C PRO A 48 -3.79 -20.68 17.24
N VAL A 49 -4.30 -21.88 16.97
CA VAL A 49 -3.54 -23.12 16.79
C VAL A 49 -3.00 -23.22 15.35
N ASN A 50 -1.80 -23.78 15.18
CA ASN A 50 -1.18 -23.99 13.87
C ASN A 50 -1.39 -25.41 13.35
N VAL A 51 -1.28 -26.41 14.24
CA VAL A 51 -1.41 -27.84 13.91
C VAL A 51 -2.38 -28.48 14.88
N ILE A 52 -3.34 -29.22 14.35
CA ILE A 52 -4.28 -30.02 15.15
C ILE A 52 -3.96 -31.49 14.90
N ILE A 53 -3.82 -32.23 15.99
CA ILE A 53 -3.64 -33.66 15.97
C ILE A 53 -4.83 -34.27 16.71
N ALA A 54 -5.52 -35.23 16.09
CA ALA A 54 -6.65 -35.90 16.74
C ALA A 54 -6.54 -37.41 16.62
N ASP A 55 -6.92 -38.11 17.67
CA ASP A 55 -7.13 -39.53 17.58
C ASP A 55 -8.36 -39.85 16.73
N GLN A 56 -8.30 -40.95 15.95
CA GLN A 56 -9.43 -41.39 15.14
C GLN A 56 -10.57 -41.93 16.00
N LYS A 57 -10.26 -42.70 17.03
CA LYS A 57 -11.28 -43.38 17.87
C LYS A 57 -11.50 -42.58 19.15
N MET A 58 -12.48 -41.71 19.14
CA MET A 58 -12.91 -40.97 20.34
C MET A 58 -14.41 -41.22 20.60
N PRO A 59 -14.86 -41.26 21.87
CA PRO A 59 -16.27 -41.36 22.19
C PRO A 59 -17.10 -40.20 21.61
N GLY A 60 -18.23 -40.52 20.98
CA GLY A 60 -19.20 -39.54 20.51
C GLY A 60 -18.87 -38.92 19.15
N MET A 61 -17.61 -38.67 18.83
CA MET A 61 -17.19 -38.06 17.55
C MET A 61 -15.79 -38.55 17.19
N THR A 62 -15.63 -39.11 16.00
CA THR A 62 -14.34 -39.56 15.47
C THR A 62 -13.45 -38.35 15.10
N GLY A 63 -12.13 -38.56 14.99
CA GLY A 63 -11.19 -37.53 14.56
C GLY A 63 -11.51 -36.96 13.17
N VAL A 64 -11.95 -37.80 12.23
CA VAL A 64 -12.39 -37.39 10.90
C VAL A 64 -13.64 -36.50 10.96
N GLU A 65 -14.66 -36.91 11.74
CA GLU A 65 -15.87 -36.10 11.90
C GLU A 65 -15.56 -34.77 12.56
N PHE A 66 -14.67 -34.75 13.56
CA PHE A 66 -14.19 -33.53 14.17
C PHE A 66 -13.54 -32.59 13.14
N PHE A 67 -12.61 -33.10 12.31
CA PHE A 67 -11.97 -32.28 11.29
C PHE A 67 -12.95 -31.72 10.25
N LYS A 68 -13.94 -32.52 9.84
CA LYS A 68 -15.02 -32.06 8.95
C LYS A 68 -15.87 -30.97 9.59
N SER A 69 -16.12 -31.04 10.88
CA SER A 69 -16.92 -30.03 11.60
C SER A 69 -16.24 -28.67 11.69
N ILE A 70 -14.90 -28.66 11.76
CA ILE A 70 -14.11 -27.43 11.97
C ILE A 70 -13.53 -26.80 10.70
N ILE A 71 -13.51 -27.52 9.56
CA ILE A 71 -12.77 -27.09 8.36
C ILE A 71 -13.22 -25.76 7.80
N ASN A 72 -14.51 -25.46 7.87
CA ASN A 72 -15.07 -24.19 7.38
C ASN A 72 -14.87 -23.03 8.37
N THR A 73 -14.88 -23.32 9.68
CA THR A 73 -14.75 -22.30 10.72
C THR A 73 -13.27 -22.00 11.02
N TYR A 74 -12.45 -23.04 11.02
CA TYR A 74 -11.00 -22.95 11.26
C TYR A 74 -10.23 -23.57 10.09
N PRO A 75 -10.20 -22.92 8.91
CA PRO A 75 -9.60 -23.49 7.70
C PRO A 75 -8.06 -23.53 7.75
N ASP A 76 -7.43 -22.69 8.58
CA ASP A 76 -5.98 -22.49 8.57
C ASP A 76 -5.15 -23.60 9.21
N PRO A 77 -5.50 -24.11 10.41
CA PRO A 77 -4.71 -25.15 11.05
C PRO A 77 -4.58 -26.39 10.19
N ILE A 78 -3.36 -26.96 10.17
CA ILE A 78 -3.10 -28.22 9.49
C ILE A 78 -3.48 -29.39 10.38
N ARG A 79 -4.14 -30.39 9.82
CA ARG A 79 -4.79 -31.50 10.52
C ARG A 79 -4.05 -32.81 10.32
N ILE A 80 -3.60 -33.42 11.40
CA ILE A 80 -2.93 -34.72 11.44
C ILE A 80 -3.82 -35.69 12.22
N LEU A 81 -4.07 -36.87 11.68
CA LEU A 81 -4.86 -37.90 12.33
C LEU A 81 -3.94 -38.99 12.90
N LEU A 82 -4.17 -39.37 14.15
CA LEU A 82 -3.57 -40.59 14.71
C LEU A 82 -4.57 -41.74 14.61
N THR A 83 -4.10 -42.92 14.18
CA THR A 83 -5.00 -44.05 13.93
C THR A 83 -4.33 -45.40 14.20
N GLY A 84 -5.12 -46.43 14.51
CA GLY A 84 -4.64 -47.80 14.57
C GLY A 84 -4.55 -48.43 13.17
N TYR A 85 -3.88 -49.56 13.07
CA TYR A 85 -3.66 -50.27 11.79
C TYR A 85 -4.92 -50.72 11.03
N THR A 86 -6.06 -50.87 11.73
CA THR A 86 -7.29 -51.46 11.16
C THR A 86 -8.18 -50.45 10.44
N ASP A 87 -7.90 -49.18 10.50
CA ASP A 87 -8.85 -48.12 10.06
C ASP A 87 -8.42 -47.40 8.78
N ILE A 88 -7.28 -47.77 8.19
CA ILE A 88 -6.61 -47.01 7.08
C ILE A 88 -7.44 -47.02 5.79
N GLU A 89 -8.13 -48.10 5.44
CA GLU A 89 -8.93 -48.17 4.20
C GLU A 89 -10.14 -47.21 4.23
N ALA A 90 -10.73 -46.98 5.41
CA ALA A 90 -11.85 -46.05 5.60
C ALA A 90 -11.45 -44.58 5.57
N LEU A 91 -10.14 -44.29 5.65
CA LEU A 91 -9.61 -42.90 5.70
C LEU A 91 -9.24 -42.34 4.32
N ALA A 92 -9.18 -43.19 3.28
CA ALA A 92 -8.75 -42.76 1.93
C ALA A 92 -9.58 -41.57 1.40
N ASP A 93 -10.89 -41.59 1.64
CA ASP A 93 -11.78 -40.53 1.18
C ASP A 93 -11.53 -39.19 1.92
N ALA A 94 -11.29 -39.22 3.22
CA ALA A 94 -11.02 -38.04 4.04
C ALA A 94 -9.67 -37.39 3.67
N ILE A 95 -8.68 -38.20 3.29
CA ILE A 95 -7.38 -37.72 2.80
C ILE A 95 -7.54 -37.09 1.40
N ASN A 96 -8.28 -37.76 0.50
CA ASN A 96 -8.49 -37.31 -0.87
C ASN A 96 -9.30 -36.00 -0.95
N HIS A 97 -10.20 -35.74 0.00
CA HIS A 97 -10.96 -34.48 0.09
C HIS A 97 -10.21 -33.33 0.77
N GLY A 98 -8.96 -33.56 1.22
CA GLY A 98 -8.12 -32.53 1.85
C GLY A 98 -8.51 -32.19 3.31
N ASP A 99 -9.39 -32.99 3.93
CA ASP A 99 -9.79 -32.80 5.33
C ASP A 99 -8.63 -33.12 6.28
N ILE A 100 -7.71 -33.99 5.85
CA ILE A 100 -6.56 -34.48 6.62
C ILE A 100 -5.29 -34.26 5.79
N TYR A 101 -4.30 -33.61 6.38
CA TYR A 101 -2.99 -33.42 5.76
C TYR A 101 -2.18 -34.72 5.74
N ARG A 102 -2.20 -35.44 6.86
CA ARG A 102 -1.48 -36.70 7.06
C ARG A 102 -2.14 -37.54 8.16
N TYR A 103 -2.02 -38.85 8.03
CA TYR A 103 -2.26 -39.78 9.15
C TYR A 103 -0.95 -40.37 9.64
N ILE A 104 -0.92 -40.81 10.92
CA ILE A 104 0.20 -41.49 11.58
C ILE A 104 -0.38 -42.67 12.37
N THR A 105 0.24 -43.82 12.22
CA THR A 105 -0.20 -45.04 12.90
C THR A 105 0.29 -45.11 14.35
N LYS A 106 -0.57 -45.54 15.26
CA LYS A 106 -0.21 -45.89 16.63
C LYS A 106 0.36 -47.31 16.72
N PRO A 107 1.43 -47.56 17.51
CA PRO A 107 2.22 -46.62 18.26
C PRO A 107 3.13 -45.77 17.36
N TRP A 108 3.18 -44.45 17.61
CA TRP A 108 4.04 -43.54 16.84
C TRP A 108 5.49 -43.55 17.32
N ASN A 109 6.38 -43.17 16.43
CA ASN A 109 7.75 -42.83 16.75
C ASN A 109 7.88 -41.31 16.96
N ASP A 110 8.51 -40.87 18.07
CA ASP A 110 8.63 -39.45 18.41
C ASP A 110 9.33 -38.62 17.32
N LEU A 111 10.33 -39.20 16.66
CA LEU A 111 11.03 -38.51 15.56
C LEU A 111 10.12 -38.35 14.32
N GLU A 112 9.35 -39.37 13.97
CA GLU A 112 8.40 -39.34 12.86
C GLU A 112 7.29 -38.30 13.14
N LEU A 113 6.73 -38.31 14.36
CA LEU A 113 5.70 -37.36 14.76
C LEU A 113 6.24 -35.95 14.81
N HIS A 114 7.46 -35.73 15.32
CA HIS A 114 8.14 -34.42 15.27
C HIS A 114 8.29 -33.92 13.85
N ASN A 115 8.80 -34.73 12.93
CA ASN A 115 8.96 -34.36 11.53
C ASN A 115 7.62 -34.04 10.85
N SER A 116 6.58 -34.79 11.22
CA SER A 116 5.23 -34.56 10.69
C SER A 116 4.63 -33.24 11.19
N ILE A 117 4.81 -32.89 12.47
CA ILE A 117 4.39 -31.60 13.04
C ILE A 117 5.17 -30.46 12.39
N LYS A 118 6.48 -30.62 12.20
CA LYS A 118 7.31 -29.60 11.53
C LYS A 118 6.85 -29.37 10.09
N ASN A 119 6.66 -30.44 9.31
CA ASN A 119 6.19 -30.33 7.92
C ASN A 119 4.77 -29.72 7.85
N ALA A 120 3.89 -30.08 8.79
CA ALA A 120 2.56 -29.48 8.90
C ALA A 120 2.63 -27.96 9.20
N TYR A 121 3.54 -27.56 10.09
CA TYR A 121 3.73 -26.14 10.38
C TYR A 121 4.31 -25.36 9.20
N ASP A 122 5.24 -25.96 8.45
CA ASP A 122 5.77 -25.36 7.23
C ASP A 122 4.67 -25.21 6.15
N ALA A 123 3.78 -26.21 6.02
CA ALA A 123 2.60 -26.11 5.18
C ALA A 123 1.60 -25.04 5.64
N TYR A 124 1.38 -24.92 6.96
CA TYR A 124 0.57 -23.84 7.56
C TYR A 124 1.12 -22.45 7.19
N LYS A 125 2.43 -22.24 7.38
CA LYS A 125 3.09 -20.98 7.01
C LYS A 125 2.91 -20.66 5.54
N ALA A 126 3.24 -21.62 4.66
CA ALA A 126 3.12 -21.42 3.22
C ALA A 126 1.69 -21.05 2.81
N LYS A 127 0.67 -21.67 3.44
CA LYS A 127 -0.75 -21.37 3.20
C LYS A 127 -1.11 -19.94 3.63
N ILE A 128 -0.67 -19.51 4.82
CA ILE A 128 -0.92 -18.16 5.33
C ILE A 128 -0.19 -17.11 4.47
N ASP A 129 1.08 -17.35 4.13
CA ASP A 129 1.87 -16.44 3.30
C ASP A 129 1.26 -16.30 1.91
N LEU A 130 0.81 -17.41 1.30
CA LEU A 130 0.13 -17.40 0.00
C LEU A 130 -1.18 -16.58 0.07
N ARG A 131 -2.01 -16.79 1.11
CA ARG A 131 -3.25 -16.04 1.29
C ARG A 131 -2.99 -14.55 1.44
N ASN A 132 -1.98 -14.16 2.24
CA ASN A 132 -1.60 -12.77 2.42
C ASN A 132 -1.12 -12.14 1.10
N LYS A 133 -0.34 -12.88 0.31
CA LYS A 133 0.12 -12.44 -1.01
C LYS A 133 -1.02 -12.29 -2.02
N ILE A 134 -1.98 -13.20 -2.02
CA ILE A 134 -3.18 -13.06 -2.87
C ILE A 134 -3.96 -11.79 -2.48
N ALA A 135 -4.22 -11.57 -1.20
CA ALA A 135 -4.93 -10.37 -0.74
C ALA A 135 -4.17 -9.06 -1.09
N GLU A 136 -2.83 -9.05 -0.99
CA GLU A 136 -1.98 -7.93 -1.40
C GLU A 136 -2.08 -7.69 -2.92
N LEU A 137 -2.03 -8.76 -3.72
CA LEU A 137 -2.16 -8.68 -5.18
C LEU A 137 -3.54 -8.20 -5.62
N GLU A 138 -4.60 -8.70 -5.01
CA GLU A 138 -5.98 -8.26 -5.29
C GLU A 138 -6.14 -6.76 -5.00
N LYS A 139 -5.66 -6.29 -3.83
CA LYS A 139 -5.67 -4.87 -3.49
C LYS A 139 -4.92 -4.02 -4.53
N THR A 140 -3.71 -4.44 -4.89
CA THR A 140 -2.89 -3.72 -5.88
C THR A 140 -3.54 -3.72 -7.26
N ASN A 141 -4.18 -4.82 -7.66
CA ASN A 141 -4.90 -4.91 -8.93
C ASN A 141 -6.13 -3.99 -8.96
N ASP A 142 -6.88 -3.89 -7.86
CA ASP A 142 -8.02 -2.98 -7.74
C ASP A 142 -7.59 -1.51 -7.80
N GLU A 143 -6.47 -1.17 -7.17
CA GLU A 143 -5.87 0.17 -7.25
C GLU A 143 -5.45 0.50 -8.69
N LEU A 144 -4.82 -0.44 -9.38
CA LEU A 144 -4.42 -0.30 -10.79
C LEU A 144 -5.63 -0.12 -11.71
N ASN A 145 -6.69 -0.91 -11.53
CA ASN A 145 -7.90 -0.83 -12.33
C ASN A 145 -8.59 0.54 -12.17
N ARG A 146 -8.70 1.04 -10.93
CA ARG A 146 -9.23 2.38 -10.66
C ARG A 146 -8.39 3.47 -11.33
N PHE A 147 -7.07 3.34 -11.28
CA PHE A 147 -6.14 4.26 -11.91
C PHE A 147 -6.31 4.28 -13.44
N ILE A 148 -6.35 3.10 -14.10
CA ILE A 148 -6.55 2.99 -15.56
C ILE A 148 -7.90 3.59 -15.97
N TYR A 149 -8.97 3.28 -15.24
CA TYR A 149 -10.30 3.81 -15.53
C TYR A 149 -10.33 5.34 -15.47
N SER A 150 -9.76 5.91 -14.43
CA SER A 150 -9.76 7.35 -14.23
C SER A 150 -8.89 8.10 -15.27
N ILE A 151 -7.70 7.58 -15.58
CA ILE A 151 -6.87 8.13 -16.66
C ILE A 151 -7.62 8.10 -17.99
N SER A 152 -8.27 6.97 -18.31
CA SER A 152 -9.02 6.83 -19.56
C SER A 152 -10.13 7.88 -19.67
N HIS A 153 -10.79 8.19 -18.57
CA HIS A 153 -11.81 9.23 -18.50
C HIS A 153 -11.22 10.65 -18.68
N GLU A 154 -10.13 10.95 -17.98
CA GLU A 154 -9.45 12.26 -18.04
C GLU A 154 -8.80 12.53 -19.41
N LEU A 155 -8.30 11.48 -20.10
CA LEU A 155 -7.76 11.60 -21.45
C LEU A 155 -8.86 11.74 -22.52
N ARG A 156 -10.01 11.08 -22.30
CA ARG A 156 -11.14 11.14 -23.24
C ARG A 156 -11.74 12.54 -23.34
N ALA A 157 -11.87 13.27 -22.24
CA ALA A 157 -12.50 14.58 -22.20
C ALA A 157 -11.84 15.62 -23.14
N PRO A 158 -10.52 15.89 -23.08
CA PRO A 158 -9.85 16.81 -24.00
C PRO A 158 -9.87 16.30 -25.45
N LEU A 159 -9.77 14.97 -25.67
CA LEU A 159 -9.84 14.39 -27.01
C LEU A 159 -11.21 14.62 -27.67
N VAL A 160 -12.30 14.39 -26.93
CA VAL A 160 -13.66 14.66 -27.41
C VAL A 160 -13.84 16.15 -27.72
N SER A 161 -13.25 17.04 -26.90
CA SER A 161 -13.29 18.48 -27.13
C SER A 161 -12.55 18.87 -28.42
N VAL A 162 -11.37 18.32 -28.66
CA VAL A 162 -10.61 18.55 -29.94
C VAL A 162 -11.44 18.06 -31.13
N LEU A 163 -11.98 16.84 -31.04
CA LEU A 163 -12.81 16.30 -32.15
C LEU A 163 -14.09 17.13 -32.38
N GLY A 164 -14.71 17.64 -31.32
CA GLY A 164 -15.87 18.54 -31.42
C GLY A 164 -15.52 19.84 -32.13
N ILE A 165 -14.41 20.49 -31.76
CA ILE A 165 -13.94 21.73 -32.40
C ILE A 165 -13.59 21.50 -33.88
N VAL A 166 -12.89 20.41 -34.20
CA VAL A 166 -12.56 20.06 -35.60
C VAL A 166 -13.84 19.84 -36.43
N ASN A 167 -14.87 19.21 -35.84
CA ASN A 167 -16.15 19.03 -36.54
C ASN A 167 -16.89 20.36 -36.74
N LEU A 168 -16.89 21.28 -35.76
CA LEU A 168 -17.46 22.61 -35.94
C LEU A 168 -16.78 23.39 -37.04
N VAL A 169 -15.45 23.43 -37.10
CA VAL A 169 -14.68 24.08 -38.17
C VAL A 169 -15.04 23.52 -39.54
N LYS A 170 -15.24 22.20 -39.66
CA LYS A 170 -15.63 21.54 -40.93
C LYS A 170 -17.06 21.89 -41.36
N MET A 171 -17.99 22.01 -40.40
CA MET A 171 -19.40 22.27 -40.70
C MET A 171 -19.66 23.72 -41.10
N GLU A 172 -18.91 24.67 -40.56
CA GLU A 172 -19.14 26.11 -40.75
C GLU A 172 -18.30 26.70 -41.91
N ASP A 173 -17.48 25.90 -42.61
CA ASP A 173 -16.60 26.32 -43.69
C ASP A 173 -15.66 27.51 -43.32
N LEU A 174 -15.35 27.63 -42.02
CA LEU A 174 -14.64 28.75 -41.38
C LEU A 174 -13.10 28.63 -41.53
N TYR A 175 -12.61 28.27 -42.69
CA TYR A 175 -11.15 28.12 -42.88
C TYR A 175 -10.36 29.44 -42.70
N ASP A 176 -10.99 30.59 -42.86
CA ASP A 176 -10.32 31.92 -42.84
C ASP A 176 -10.45 32.67 -41.50
N SER A 177 -11.32 32.28 -40.56
CA SER A 177 -11.52 32.98 -39.26
C SER A 177 -11.18 32.13 -38.04
N SER A 178 -10.27 31.18 -38.18
CA SER A 178 -10.07 30.04 -37.25
C SER A 178 -9.14 30.28 -36.08
N GLY A 179 -8.64 31.49 -35.79
CA GLY A 179 -7.70 31.76 -34.70
C GLY A 179 -8.16 31.30 -33.34
N GLU A 180 -9.45 31.49 -33.01
CA GLU A 180 -10.04 31.09 -31.74
C GLU A 180 -10.16 29.58 -31.63
N TYR A 181 -10.55 28.86 -32.68
CA TYR A 181 -10.64 27.40 -32.68
C TYR A 181 -9.27 26.72 -32.53
N TRP A 182 -8.23 27.28 -33.18
CA TRP A 182 -6.87 26.79 -33.03
C TRP A 182 -6.35 26.95 -31.60
N SER A 183 -6.62 28.09 -30.96
CA SER A 183 -6.29 28.31 -29.54
C SER A 183 -6.99 27.31 -28.64
N LEU A 184 -8.25 26.97 -28.88
CA LEU A 184 -8.98 25.96 -28.12
C LEU A 184 -8.41 24.54 -28.33
N ILE A 185 -8.04 24.17 -29.55
CA ILE A 185 -7.39 22.89 -29.87
C ILE A 185 -6.03 22.82 -29.20
N GLU A 186 -5.22 23.86 -29.23
CA GLU A 186 -3.95 23.95 -28.53
C GLU A 186 -4.14 23.79 -27.02
N THR A 187 -5.11 24.46 -26.42
CA THR A 187 -5.45 24.33 -25.00
C THR A 187 -5.83 22.89 -24.63
N CYS A 188 -6.64 22.21 -25.44
CA CYS A 188 -7.03 20.82 -25.20
C CYS A 188 -5.85 19.87 -25.38
N SER A 189 -4.98 20.11 -26.36
CA SER A 189 -3.77 19.31 -26.61
C SER A 189 -2.78 19.43 -25.45
N ASN A 190 -2.57 20.64 -24.94
CA ASN A 190 -1.71 20.89 -23.77
C ASN A 190 -2.26 20.22 -22.50
N LYS A 191 -3.60 20.19 -22.31
CA LYS A 191 -4.22 19.42 -21.22
C LYS A 191 -3.96 17.92 -21.36
N LEU A 192 -4.05 17.39 -22.58
CA LEU A 192 -3.80 15.96 -22.84
C LEU A 192 -2.34 15.62 -22.51
N ASP A 193 -1.39 16.42 -22.99
CA ASP A 193 0.04 16.22 -22.68
C ASP A 193 0.29 16.28 -21.17
N TYR A 194 -0.28 17.24 -20.46
CA TYR A 194 -0.21 17.33 -19.02
C TYR A 194 -0.67 16.05 -18.32
N TYR A 195 -1.80 15.46 -18.74
CA TYR A 195 -2.28 14.20 -18.15
C TYR A 195 -1.34 13.02 -18.44
N ILE A 196 -0.79 12.96 -19.67
CA ILE A 196 0.20 11.93 -20.04
C ILE A 196 1.44 12.05 -19.15
N GLN A 197 1.99 13.26 -18.98
CA GLN A 197 3.17 13.50 -18.15
C GLN A 197 2.92 13.11 -16.68
N LYS A 198 1.77 13.47 -16.10
CA LYS A 198 1.40 13.06 -14.74
C LYS A 198 1.27 11.55 -14.59
N THR A 199 0.72 10.88 -15.59
CA THR A 199 0.63 9.41 -15.63
C THR A 199 2.01 8.77 -15.66
N LEU A 200 2.92 9.28 -16.49
CA LEU A 200 4.30 8.81 -16.57
C LEU A 200 5.06 9.05 -15.26
N GLN A 201 4.87 10.21 -14.61
CA GLN A 201 5.46 10.49 -13.29
C GLN A 201 4.99 9.48 -12.25
N TYR A 202 3.69 9.18 -12.20
CA TYR A 202 3.14 8.16 -11.29
C TYR A 202 3.75 6.77 -11.55
N TYR A 203 3.79 6.35 -12.83
CA TYR A 203 4.36 5.06 -13.21
C TYR A 203 5.84 4.96 -12.83
N LYS A 204 6.64 5.96 -13.15
CA LYS A 204 8.07 6.01 -12.79
C LYS A 204 8.25 5.98 -11.29
N ASN A 205 7.48 6.76 -10.51
CA ASN A 205 7.56 6.76 -9.05
C ASN A 205 7.34 5.37 -8.45
N ASN A 206 6.45 4.55 -9.04
CA ASN A 206 6.13 3.21 -8.53
C ASN A 206 7.10 2.12 -8.98
N LYS A 207 7.69 2.24 -10.17
CA LYS A 207 8.53 1.19 -10.77
C LYS A 207 10.03 1.42 -10.60
N THR A 208 10.49 2.66 -10.44
CA THR A 208 11.91 2.96 -10.34
C THR A 208 12.44 2.63 -8.95
N ALA A 209 13.55 1.88 -8.90
CA ALA A 209 14.30 1.69 -7.66
C ALA A 209 14.77 3.04 -7.10
N THR A 210 14.95 3.15 -5.80
CA THR A 210 15.46 4.36 -5.15
C THR A 210 16.91 4.60 -5.59
N ASP A 211 17.16 5.73 -6.23
CA ASP A 211 18.50 6.17 -6.65
C ASP A 211 18.94 7.35 -5.78
N LEU A 212 19.91 7.09 -4.89
CA LEU A 212 20.35 8.05 -3.89
C LEU A 212 21.52 8.87 -4.44
N SER A 213 21.36 10.18 -4.44
CA SER A 213 22.39 11.14 -4.85
C SER A 213 22.45 12.34 -3.91
N SER A 214 23.55 13.10 -3.98
CA SER A 214 23.68 14.38 -3.25
C SER A 214 22.78 15.44 -3.87
N ILE A 215 21.95 16.09 -3.06
CA ILE A 215 20.95 17.05 -3.49
C ILE A 215 21.33 18.46 -3.08
N ASN A 216 21.38 19.35 -4.07
CA ASN A 216 21.52 20.79 -3.87
C ASN A 216 20.13 21.44 -4.02
N PHE A 217 19.49 21.73 -2.89
CA PHE A 217 18.15 22.33 -2.89
C PHE A 217 18.08 23.70 -3.56
N LYS A 218 19.14 24.50 -3.45
CA LYS A 218 19.17 25.81 -4.09
C LYS A 218 19.09 25.70 -5.61
N LYS A 219 19.90 24.79 -6.20
CA LYS A 219 19.87 24.53 -7.64
C LYS A 219 18.49 23.99 -8.07
N LEU A 220 17.99 22.98 -7.36
CA LEU A 220 16.71 22.33 -7.67
C LEU A 220 15.53 23.30 -7.63
N ILE A 221 15.43 24.15 -6.59
CA ILE A 221 14.35 25.12 -6.45
C ILE A 221 14.44 26.21 -7.55
N THR A 222 15.67 26.67 -7.88
CA THR A 222 15.84 27.65 -8.94
C THR A 222 15.36 27.10 -10.29
N GLU A 223 15.75 25.88 -10.65
CA GLU A 223 15.33 25.21 -11.89
C GLU A 223 13.80 25.00 -11.95
N LEU A 224 13.16 24.62 -10.83
CA LEU A 224 11.71 24.45 -10.76
C LEU A 224 10.97 25.81 -10.87
N ILE A 225 11.45 26.87 -10.22
CA ILE A 225 10.85 28.19 -10.34
C ILE A 225 10.97 28.71 -11.77
N GLU A 226 12.13 28.62 -12.39
CA GLU A 226 12.32 29.02 -13.79
C GLU A 226 11.39 28.29 -14.74
N LEU A 227 11.23 26.97 -14.57
CA LEU A 227 10.33 26.14 -15.38
C LEU A 227 8.87 26.62 -15.30
N TYR A 228 8.38 26.90 -14.10
CA TYR A 228 6.96 27.25 -13.90
C TYR A 228 6.67 28.75 -14.11
N THR A 229 7.63 29.65 -13.90
CA THR A 229 7.45 31.09 -14.15
C THR A 229 7.61 31.50 -15.61
N TYR A 230 8.08 30.58 -16.47
CA TYR A 230 8.09 30.84 -17.92
C TYR A 230 6.69 31.14 -18.46
N THR A 231 5.66 30.52 -17.90
CA THR A 231 4.25 30.69 -18.30
C THR A 231 3.47 31.68 -17.45
N ASP A 232 3.89 31.96 -16.21
CA ASP A 232 3.23 32.92 -15.30
C ASP A 232 4.27 33.77 -14.54
N LYS A 233 4.42 35.03 -14.96
CA LYS A 233 5.32 36.00 -14.35
C LYS A 233 4.69 36.81 -13.22
N SER A 234 3.43 36.56 -12.87
CA SER A 234 2.68 37.37 -11.90
C SER A 234 2.96 36.98 -10.45
N THR A 235 3.51 35.80 -10.20
CA THR A 235 3.74 35.30 -8.84
C THR A 235 5.13 35.68 -8.32
N ASN A 236 5.19 36.29 -7.14
CA ASN A 236 6.44 36.63 -6.45
C ASN A 236 6.90 35.45 -5.58
N PHE A 237 8.16 35.01 -5.78
CA PHE A 237 8.78 33.94 -4.99
C PHE A 237 9.71 34.51 -3.92
N ILE A 238 9.52 34.08 -2.67
CA ILE A 238 10.43 34.36 -1.55
C ILE A 238 11.07 33.02 -1.16
N VAL A 239 12.39 32.89 -1.37
CA VAL A 239 13.11 31.63 -1.18
C VAL A 239 14.18 31.81 -0.12
N ASN A 240 14.10 31.02 0.96
CA ASN A 240 15.10 30.94 2.02
C ASN A 240 15.58 29.50 2.15
N ILE A 241 16.86 29.26 1.91
CA ILE A 241 17.44 27.92 1.97
C ILE A 241 18.68 27.95 2.86
N GLU A 242 18.61 27.18 3.94
CA GLU A 242 19.69 26.93 4.88
C GLU A 242 20.17 25.47 4.71
N GLN A 243 21.15 25.28 3.83
CA GLN A 243 21.76 23.97 3.58
C GLN A 243 23.22 24.00 3.92
N ASN A 244 23.54 23.76 5.21
CA ASN A 244 24.91 23.72 5.72
C ASN A 244 25.49 22.29 5.74
N GLU A 245 24.62 21.29 5.55
CA GLU A 245 24.97 19.87 5.57
C GLU A 245 24.67 19.22 4.22
N GLU A 246 25.42 18.16 3.91
CA GLU A 246 25.16 17.36 2.73
C GLU A 246 23.88 16.56 2.92
N PHE A 247 22.97 16.64 1.95
CA PHE A 247 21.75 15.87 1.92
C PHE A 247 21.81 14.81 0.83
N ILE A 248 21.67 13.55 1.21
CA ILE A 248 21.60 12.41 0.28
C ILE A 248 20.15 11.92 0.25
N GLY A 249 19.58 11.87 -0.94
CA GLY A 249 18.20 11.45 -1.14
C GLY A 249 17.90 11.05 -2.58
N ASP A 250 16.64 10.65 -2.82
CA ASP A 250 16.15 10.32 -4.16
C ASP A 250 15.80 11.61 -4.92
N ALA A 251 16.71 12.04 -5.80
CA ALA A 251 16.57 13.29 -6.55
C ALA A 251 15.27 13.34 -7.36
N PHE A 252 14.92 12.25 -8.05
CA PHE A 252 13.70 12.18 -8.85
C PHE A 252 12.44 12.39 -8.00
N ARG A 253 12.34 11.69 -6.86
CA ARG A 253 11.15 11.80 -6.00
C ARG A 253 11.04 13.15 -5.34
N ILE A 254 12.16 13.73 -4.92
CA ILE A 254 12.19 15.08 -4.33
C ILE A 254 11.79 16.14 -5.37
N GLU A 255 12.27 16.04 -6.59
CA GLU A 255 11.85 16.90 -7.70
C GLU A 255 10.35 16.77 -7.98
N VAL A 256 9.81 15.56 -8.03
CA VAL A 256 8.38 15.29 -8.21
C VAL A 256 7.55 15.92 -7.08
N ILE A 257 7.98 15.80 -5.83
CA ILE A 257 7.28 16.38 -4.66
C ILE A 257 7.26 17.90 -4.76
N LEU A 258 8.44 18.51 -4.88
CA LEU A 258 8.57 19.98 -4.91
C LEU A 258 7.88 20.59 -6.14
N GLY A 259 8.04 19.97 -7.31
CA GLY A 259 7.41 20.42 -8.54
C GLY A 259 5.87 20.40 -8.48
N ASN A 260 5.27 19.36 -7.89
CA ASN A 260 3.82 19.32 -7.72
C ASN A 260 3.31 20.37 -6.74
N LEU A 261 4.02 20.62 -5.62
CA LEU A 261 3.61 21.61 -4.63
C LEU A 261 3.79 23.04 -5.14
N ILE A 262 4.91 23.34 -5.78
CA ILE A 262 5.16 24.66 -6.39
C ILE A 262 4.14 24.94 -7.51
N SER A 263 3.90 23.96 -8.38
CA SER A 263 2.88 24.08 -9.44
C SER A 263 1.47 24.31 -8.87
N ASN A 264 1.11 23.64 -7.76
CA ASN A 264 -0.16 23.90 -7.08
C ASN A 264 -0.21 25.30 -6.48
N ALA A 265 0.86 25.76 -5.81
CA ALA A 265 0.93 27.09 -5.23
C ALA A 265 0.76 28.23 -6.25
N ILE A 266 1.25 28.03 -7.49
CA ILE A 266 1.03 28.97 -8.59
C ILE A 266 -0.41 28.88 -9.12
N LYS A 267 -0.87 27.65 -9.38
CA LYS A 267 -2.16 27.38 -10.02
C LYS A 267 -3.36 27.83 -9.20
N TYR A 268 -3.29 27.73 -7.89
CA TYR A 268 -4.39 28.06 -6.97
C TYR A 268 -4.26 29.43 -6.34
N GLN A 269 -3.52 30.35 -6.97
CA GLN A 269 -3.47 31.75 -6.59
C GLN A 269 -4.87 32.39 -6.67
N ASN A 270 -5.14 33.31 -5.75
CA ASN A 270 -6.36 34.11 -5.79
C ASN A 270 -6.29 35.12 -6.95
N VAL A 271 -7.27 35.05 -7.86
CA VAL A 271 -7.31 35.96 -9.03
C VAL A 271 -7.43 37.42 -8.62
N ASN A 272 -8.08 37.69 -7.49
CA ASN A 272 -8.29 39.03 -6.96
C ASN A 272 -7.12 39.53 -6.11
N GLU A 273 -6.09 38.75 -5.88
CA GLU A 273 -4.91 39.11 -5.11
C GLU A 273 -3.90 39.82 -6.00
N GLU A 274 -3.62 41.09 -5.69
CA GLU A 274 -2.66 41.90 -6.44
C GLU A 274 -1.20 41.45 -6.20
N ASN A 275 -0.91 40.96 -4.97
CA ASN A 275 0.42 40.55 -4.52
C ASN A 275 0.49 39.03 -4.36
N LYS A 276 0.39 38.31 -5.48
CA LYS A 276 0.53 36.83 -5.50
C LYS A 276 1.90 36.43 -4.99
N ARG A 277 1.95 35.59 -3.96
CA ARG A 277 3.19 35.21 -3.29
C ARG A 277 3.26 33.73 -2.99
N VAL A 278 4.45 33.17 -3.22
CA VAL A 278 4.82 31.83 -2.77
C VAL A 278 6.13 31.90 -1.99
N SER A 279 6.10 31.48 -0.73
CA SER A 279 7.28 31.43 0.15
C SER A 279 7.76 30.02 0.31
N ILE A 280 9.04 29.78 0.05
CA ILE A 280 9.69 28.47 0.14
C ILE A 280 10.81 28.57 1.17
N ASN A 281 10.70 27.86 2.28
CA ASN A 281 11.73 27.79 3.32
C ASN A 281 12.23 26.35 3.42
N ILE A 282 13.54 26.16 3.36
CA ILE A 282 14.19 24.84 3.45
C ILE A 282 15.30 24.93 4.48
N SER A 283 15.27 24.05 5.47
CA SER A 283 16.32 23.86 6.46
C SER A 283 16.84 22.44 6.40
N VAL A 284 18.12 22.28 6.13
CA VAL A 284 18.80 20.98 6.01
C VAL A 284 19.69 20.76 7.21
N THR A 285 19.46 19.65 7.88
CA THR A 285 20.27 19.13 8.99
C THR A 285 20.91 17.82 8.64
N SER A 286 21.79 17.31 9.50
CA SER A 286 22.36 15.96 9.34
C SER A 286 21.28 14.87 9.30
N TYR A 287 20.14 15.05 9.98
CA TYR A 287 19.06 14.07 10.09
C TYR A 287 18.07 14.10 8.93
N GLY A 288 17.90 15.28 8.29
CA GLY A 288 16.90 15.43 7.26
C GLY A 288 16.76 16.86 6.74
N ALA A 289 15.77 17.06 5.88
CA ALA A 289 15.36 18.35 5.38
C ALA A 289 13.92 18.66 5.79
N ASP A 290 13.70 19.82 6.40
CA ASP A 290 12.41 20.40 6.68
C ASP A 290 12.11 21.48 5.63
N ILE A 291 11.00 21.31 4.92
CA ILE A 291 10.61 22.12 3.79
C ILE A 291 9.21 22.69 4.05
N SER A 292 9.05 24.01 3.95
CA SER A 292 7.76 24.68 4.04
C SER A 292 7.49 25.44 2.76
N ILE A 293 6.33 25.18 2.13
CA ILE A 293 5.85 25.91 0.95
C ILE A 293 4.52 26.54 1.33
N ASN A 294 4.48 27.87 1.32
CA ASN A 294 3.31 28.67 1.67
C ASN A 294 2.90 29.54 0.49
N ASP A 295 1.62 29.54 0.15
CA ASP A 295 0.99 30.43 -0.82
C ASP A 295 -0.12 31.27 -0.16
N ASN A 296 -0.43 32.41 -0.72
CA ASN A 296 -1.56 33.26 -0.36
C ASN A 296 -2.73 33.09 -1.36
N GLY A 297 -2.93 31.87 -1.83
CA GLY A 297 -3.98 31.52 -2.78
C GLY A 297 -5.37 31.38 -2.14
N VAL A 298 -6.27 30.72 -2.87
CA VAL A 298 -7.69 30.55 -2.49
C VAL A 298 -7.91 29.66 -1.25
N GLY A 299 -6.88 28.97 -0.78
CA GLY A 299 -6.95 28.04 0.36
C GLY A 299 -7.75 26.77 0.08
N ILE A 300 -7.84 25.93 1.11
CA ILE A 300 -8.53 24.65 1.11
C ILE A 300 -9.55 24.62 2.26
N LEU A 301 -10.77 24.21 1.97
CA LEU A 301 -11.81 24.02 2.99
C LEU A 301 -11.43 22.90 3.96
N ASN A 302 -11.68 23.09 5.25
CA ASN A 302 -11.35 22.10 6.30
C ASN A 302 -11.91 20.70 6.02
N GLU A 303 -13.12 20.61 5.47
CA GLU A 303 -13.78 19.33 5.11
C GLU A 303 -13.06 18.55 4.01
N HIS A 304 -12.12 19.20 3.30
CA HIS A 304 -11.35 18.62 2.21
C HIS A 304 -9.93 18.24 2.61
N LEU A 305 -9.38 18.77 3.71
CA LEU A 305 -7.97 18.56 4.11
C LEU A 305 -7.56 17.10 4.22
N GLU A 306 -8.43 16.24 4.72
CA GLU A 306 -8.17 14.78 4.79
C GLU A 306 -8.21 14.09 3.42
N LYS A 307 -8.94 14.66 2.46
CA LYS A 307 -9.22 14.06 1.15
C LYS A 307 -8.28 14.52 0.05
N ILE A 308 -7.57 15.67 0.22
CA ILE A 308 -6.73 16.24 -0.85
C ILE A 308 -5.61 15.32 -1.34
N PHE A 309 -5.20 14.34 -0.53
CA PHE A 309 -4.19 13.35 -0.87
C PHE A 309 -4.79 12.05 -1.46
N THR A 310 -6.11 11.98 -1.61
CA THR A 310 -6.76 10.83 -2.26
C THR A 310 -6.70 10.98 -3.77
N GLN A 311 -6.59 9.85 -4.44
CA GLN A 311 -6.48 9.79 -5.90
C GLN A 311 -7.70 10.46 -6.57
N PHE A 312 -7.45 11.35 -7.55
CA PHE A 312 -8.47 12.09 -8.32
C PHE A 312 -9.37 13.03 -7.53
N PHE A 313 -9.03 13.34 -6.29
CA PHE A 313 -9.79 14.33 -5.55
C PHE A 313 -9.64 15.72 -6.17
N LYS A 314 -10.79 16.38 -6.38
CA LYS A 314 -10.90 17.78 -6.87
C LYS A 314 -11.91 18.50 -5.99
N GLY A 315 -11.59 19.72 -5.57
CA GLY A 315 -12.59 20.62 -4.97
C GLY A 315 -13.64 21.06 -5.98
N LYS A 316 -14.80 21.52 -5.53
CA LYS A 316 -15.82 22.06 -6.42
C LYS A 316 -15.22 23.21 -7.24
N ASN A 317 -15.39 23.15 -8.58
CA ASN A 317 -14.89 24.14 -9.55
C ASN A 317 -13.35 24.27 -9.66
N GLN A 318 -12.57 23.28 -9.21
CA GLN A 318 -11.12 23.28 -9.37
C GLN A 318 -10.66 22.56 -10.63
N HIS A 319 -9.77 23.19 -11.40
CA HIS A 319 -9.15 22.61 -12.58
C HIS A 319 -7.92 21.78 -12.19
N GLY A 320 -7.79 20.57 -12.70
CA GLY A 320 -6.61 19.72 -12.49
C GLY A 320 -6.93 18.23 -12.61
N SER A 321 -5.89 17.38 -12.56
CA SER A 321 -6.05 15.92 -12.64
C SER A 321 -6.48 15.29 -11.31
N GLY A 322 -6.31 15.98 -10.17
CA GLY A 322 -6.45 15.38 -8.85
C GLY A 322 -5.36 14.34 -8.52
N LEU A 323 -4.31 14.24 -9.35
CA LEU A 323 -3.21 13.31 -9.16
C LEU A 323 -1.99 13.93 -8.46
N GLY A 324 -1.82 15.25 -8.51
CA GLY A 324 -0.60 15.91 -8.05
C GLY A 324 -0.28 15.63 -6.57
N LEU A 325 -1.22 15.90 -5.66
CA LEU A 325 -1.03 15.67 -4.22
C LEU A 325 -1.02 14.17 -3.87
N PHE A 326 -1.74 13.34 -4.60
CA PHE A 326 -1.65 11.88 -4.47
C PHE A 326 -0.23 11.39 -4.82
N ILE A 327 0.36 11.87 -5.94
CA ILE A 327 1.75 11.54 -6.32
C ILE A 327 2.74 12.02 -5.27
N VAL A 328 2.53 13.21 -4.68
CA VAL A 328 3.34 13.72 -3.57
C VAL A 328 3.34 12.76 -2.39
N LYS A 329 2.17 12.30 -1.96
CA LYS A 329 2.03 11.37 -0.84
C LYS A 329 2.70 10.03 -1.12
N GLU A 330 2.52 9.49 -2.32
CA GLU A 330 3.16 8.24 -2.76
C GLU A 330 4.69 8.37 -2.83
N ALA A 331 5.19 9.48 -3.37
CA ALA A 331 6.63 9.75 -3.44
C ALA A 331 7.25 9.87 -2.03
N LEU A 332 6.60 10.61 -1.13
CA LEU A 332 7.02 10.74 0.28
C LEU A 332 7.04 9.38 1.00
N THR A 333 6.02 8.56 0.80
CA THR A 333 5.99 7.20 1.37
C THR A 333 7.21 6.37 0.95
N LYS A 334 7.61 6.47 -0.32
CA LYS A 334 8.79 5.73 -0.85
C LYS A 334 10.12 6.20 -0.26
N ILE A 335 10.23 7.47 0.14
CA ILE A 335 11.44 8.04 0.75
C ILE A 335 11.30 8.25 2.27
N HIS A 336 10.32 7.61 2.90
CA HIS A 336 10.03 7.71 4.34
C HIS A 336 9.81 9.14 4.85
N GLY A 337 9.37 10.05 3.98
CA GLY A 337 9.03 11.43 4.31
C GLY A 337 7.63 11.57 4.89
N LYS A 338 7.37 12.75 5.48
CA LYS A 338 6.05 13.13 6.03
C LYS A 338 5.59 14.42 5.40
N ILE A 339 4.28 14.63 5.33
CA ILE A 339 3.67 15.89 4.89
C ILE A 339 2.52 16.27 5.82
N GLU A 340 2.48 17.53 6.17
CA GLU A 340 1.40 18.17 6.90
C GLU A 340 0.87 19.33 6.07
N VAL A 341 -0.42 19.63 6.18
CA VAL A 341 -1.07 20.74 5.52
C VAL A 341 -1.85 21.57 6.52
N SER A 342 -1.69 22.88 6.44
CA SER A 342 -2.54 23.85 7.10
C SER A 342 -3.05 24.85 6.07
N SER A 343 -4.34 25.08 6.04
CA SER A 343 -4.95 25.98 5.05
C SER A 343 -6.25 26.58 5.56
N ASN A 344 -6.50 27.78 5.16
CA ASN A 344 -7.81 28.41 5.28
C ASN A 344 -8.07 29.29 4.05
N VAL A 345 -9.30 29.69 3.84
CA VAL A 345 -9.75 30.46 2.66
C VAL A 345 -9.32 31.96 2.69
N ILE A 346 -8.68 32.39 3.75
CA ILE A 346 -8.24 33.79 3.91
C ILE A 346 -6.73 33.91 3.69
N ASP A 347 -5.95 33.05 4.32
CA ASP A 347 -4.49 33.14 4.39
C ASP A 347 -3.75 32.23 3.37
N GLY A 348 -4.50 31.41 2.63
CA GLY A 348 -3.95 30.48 1.65
C GLY A 348 -3.58 29.13 2.22
N THR A 349 -2.53 28.50 1.68
CA THR A 349 -2.14 27.12 2.02
C THR A 349 -0.67 27.02 2.40
N THR A 350 -0.39 26.24 3.43
CA THR A 350 0.98 25.86 3.83
C THR A 350 1.13 24.35 3.83
N PHE A 351 2.06 23.84 3.06
CA PHE A 351 2.53 22.45 3.12
C PHE A 351 3.87 22.40 3.85
N LYS A 352 3.96 21.54 4.87
CA LYS A 352 5.21 21.26 5.59
C LYS A 352 5.62 19.83 5.31
N ILE A 353 6.86 19.64 4.90
CA ILE A 353 7.41 18.33 4.52
C ILE A 353 8.68 18.09 5.32
N THR A 354 8.82 16.88 5.84
CA THR A 354 10.05 16.42 6.46
C THR A 354 10.55 15.19 5.69
N ILE A 355 11.80 15.22 5.21
CA ILE A 355 12.43 14.13 4.47
C ILE A 355 13.68 13.70 5.22
N PRO A 356 13.83 12.41 5.61
CA PRO A 356 15.05 11.92 6.27
C PRO A 356 16.25 11.95 5.32
N ASN A 357 17.44 12.23 5.87
CA ASN A 357 18.69 12.15 5.12
C ASN A 357 19.12 10.68 5.03
N ALA A 358 19.17 10.12 3.82
CA ALA A 358 19.51 8.73 3.59
C ALA A 358 20.96 8.37 4.00
N LYS A 359 21.81 9.36 4.28
CA LYS A 359 23.16 9.16 4.82
C LYS A 359 23.13 8.49 6.20
N PHE A 360 22.14 8.80 7.03
CA PHE A 360 22.00 8.29 8.40
C PHE A 360 21.31 6.92 8.51
N ASP A 361 20.47 6.55 7.53
CA ASP A 361 19.79 5.24 7.53
C ASP A 361 20.78 4.05 7.32
N LYS A 362 22.00 4.31 6.86
CA LYS A 362 23.05 3.30 6.70
C LYS A 362 23.87 3.00 7.96
N GLU A 363 23.84 3.89 8.97
CA GLU A 363 24.58 3.71 10.22
C GLU A 363 23.78 2.98 11.32
N THR A 364 22.48 2.72 11.09
CA THR A 364 21.58 2.09 12.07
C THR A 364 21.18 0.65 11.71
N LYS A 365 21.78 0.06 10.69
CA LYS A 365 21.68 -1.36 10.32
C LYS A 365 23.04 -2.03 10.46
#